data_dd78f43edbd3ec335da649cb174c65b0
#
_entry.id   dd78f43edbd3ec335da649cb174c65b0
#
_cell.length_a   1.000
_cell.length_b   1.000
_cell.length_c   1.000
_cell.angle_alpha   90.00
_cell.angle_beta   90.00
_cell.angle_gamma   90.00
#
_symmetry.space_group_name_H-M   'P 1'
#
loop_
_entity.id
_entity.type
_entity.pdbx_description
1 polymer ?
#
loop_
_entity_poly.entity_id
_entity_poly.type
_entity_poly.pdbx_seq_one_letter_code
_entity_poly.pdbx_strand_id
1 'polypeptide(L)'
;MNKIVTICGSMKFKDKMMEVAKELEIKNNYVVIQCIYSNDKFSDEEQKNLADLHYNKISDAIYVINVNGYIGNQTSKEIEYAKKLGKEVMYLEPIK
;
A
#
# COMPACT_ATOMS: atom_id res chain seq x y z
N MET A 1 16.27 -1.49 -14.65
CA MET A 1 15.96 -1.09 -13.26
C MET A 1 14.67 -1.75 -12.80
N ASN A 2 14.61 -2.11 -11.52
CA ASN A 2 13.44 -2.75 -10.99
C ASN A 2 12.35 -1.73 -10.66
N LYS A 3 11.10 -2.08 -10.94
CA LYS A 3 9.97 -1.23 -10.57
C LYS A 3 9.88 -1.18 -9.04
N ILE A 4 9.64 0.01 -8.50
CA ILE A 4 9.45 0.22 -7.06
C ILE A 4 7.97 0.32 -6.79
N VAL A 5 7.44 -0.61 -5.98
CA VAL A 5 6.02 -0.75 -5.71
C VAL A 5 5.76 -0.57 -4.22
N THR A 6 4.81 0.28 -3.88
CA THR A 6 4.44 0.53 -2.48
C THR A 6 3.13 -0.20 -2.16
N ILE A 7 3.16 -1.02 -1.11
CA ILE A 7 1.97 -1.75 -0.67
C ILE A 7 1.03 -0.80 0.07
N CYS A 8 -0.24 -0.81 -0.30
CA CYS A 8 -1.28 -0.02 0.35
C CYS A 8 -2.44 -0.94 0.74
N GLY A 9 -2.93 -0.78 1.96
CA GLY A 9 -4.06 -1.60 2.41
C GLY A 9 -4.39 -1.35 3.87
N SER A 10 -5.53 -1.87 4.30
CA SER A 10 -5.95 -1.80 5.70
C SER A 10 -5.08 -2.71 6.57
N MET A 11 -4.79 -2.28 7.80
CA MET A 11 -4.04 -3.10 8.76
C MET A 11 -4.71 -4.45 9.05
N LYS A 12 -6.02 -4.56 8.85
CA LYS A 12 -6.68 -5.85 9.04
C LYS A 12 -6.21 -6.90 8.02
N PHE A 13 -5.57 -6.48 6.95
CA PHE A 13 -4.99 -7.36 5.95
C PHE A 13 -3.46 -7.47 6.07
N LYS A 14 -2.93 -7.16 7.24
CA LYS A 14 -1.49 -7.12 7.50
C LYS A 14 -0.76 -8.39 7.01
N ASP A 15 -1.27 -9.55 7.35
CA ASP A 15 -0.63 -10.80 6.97
C ASP A 15 -0.64 -11.01 5.46
N LYS A 16 -1.74 -10.67 4.82
CA LYS A 16 -1.84 -10.74 3.35
C LYS A 16 -0.90 -9.75 2.69
N MET A 17 -0.76 -8.56 3.26
CA MET A 17 0.16 -7.54 2.73
C MET A 17 1.60 -8.04 2.76
N MET A 18 2.02 -8.68 3.85
CA MET A 18 3.37 -9.24 3.97
C MET A 18 3.59 -10.38 2.98
N GLU A 19 2.60 -11.25 2.81
CA GLU A 19 2.65 -12.35 1.86
C GLU A 19 2.81 -11.85 0.43
N VAL A 20 2.00 -10.87 0.05
CA VAL A 20 2.04 -10.29 -1.30
C VAL A 20 3.37 -9.57 -1.54
N ALA A 21 3.87 -8.82 -0.55
CA ALA A 21 5.17 -8.15 -0.67
C ALA A 21 6.27 -9.16 -1.01
N LYS A 22 6.28 -10.28 -0.31
CA LYS A 22 7.24 -11.37 -0.57
C LYS A 22 7.11 -11.91 -1.99
N GLU A 23 5.88 -12.17 -2.44
CA GLU A 23 5.64 -12.70 -3.78
C GLU A 23 6.07 -11.72 -4.86
N LEU A 24 5.78 -10.45 -4.68
CA LEU A 24 6.15 -9.42 -5.66
C LEU A 24 7.67 -9.33 -5.82
N GLU A 25 8.41 -9.47 -4.73
CA GLU A 25 9.87 -9.45 -4.81
C GLU A 25 10.41 -10.74 -5.44
N ILE A 26 9.92 -11.89 -4.99
CA ILE A 26 10.45 -13.18 -5.46
C ILE A 26 10.04 -13.48 -6.91
N LYS A 27 8.78 -13.23 -7.26
CA LYS A 27 8.26 -13.63 -8.57
C LYS A 27 8.36 -12.53 -9.62
N ASN A 28 8.24 -11.27 -9.23
CA ASN A 28 8.21 -10.15 -10.17
C ASN A 28 9.48 -9.32 -10.17
N ASN A 29 10.39 -9.56 -9.24
CA ASN A 29 11.61 -8.78 -9.07
C ASN A 29 11.33 -7.29 -8.86
N TYR A 30 10.21 -6.96 -8.23
CA TYR A 30 9.92 -5.59 -7.84
C TYR A 30 10.63 -5.26 -6.53
N VAL A 31 10.97 -4.00 -6.35
CA VAL A 31 11.40 -3.50 -5.05
C VAL A 31 10.13 -3.09 -4.31
N VAL A 32 9.84 -3.69 -3.16
CA VAL A 32 8.58 -3.45 -2.46
C VAL A 32 8.82 -2.60 -1.22
N ILE A 33 8.09 -1.48 -1.15
CA ILE A 33 8.08 -0.62 0.02
C ILE A 33 6.83 -0.95 0.82
N GLN A 34 7.02 -1.22 2.12
CA GLN A 34 5.94 -1.62 3.01
C GLN A 34 5.64 -0.52 4.02
N CYS A 35 4.41 -0.51 4.54
CA CYS A 35 4.03 0.36 5.64
C CYS A 35 4.59 -0.21 6.96
N ILE A 36 4.41 0.53 8.03
CA ILE A 36 4.78 0.06 9.37
C ILE A 36 3.64 -0.82 9.89
N TYR A 37 3.97 -2.06 10.21
CA TYR A 37 3.01 -3.02 10.78
C TYR A 37 3.16 -3.00 12.29
N SER A 38 2.11 -2.60 12.99
CA SER A 38 2.13 -2.50 14.44
C SER A 38 0.75 -2.70 15.03
N ASN A 39 0.71 -3.30 16.21
CA ASN A 39 -0.53 -3.39 16.99
C ASN A 39 -0.63 -2.26 18.03
N ASP A 40 0.35 -1.37 18.07
CA ASP A 40 0.35 -0.25 19.00
C ASP A 40 -0.76 0.72 18.66
N LYS A 41 -1.28 1.35 19.69
CA LYS A 41 -2.24 2.43 19.50
C LYS A 41 -1.47 3.73 19.35
N PHE A 42 -1.72 4.43 18.26
CA PHE A 42 -1.09 5.71 17.98
C PHE A 42 -2.08 6.84 18.24
N SER A 43 -1.56 7.98 18.68
CA SER A 43 -2.37 9.20 18.81
C SER A 43 -2.83 9.64 17.42
N ASP A 44 -3.81 10.54 17.38
CA ASP A 44 -4.31 11.09 16.11
C ASP A 44 -3.19 11.78 15.34
N GLU A 45 -2.31 12.49 16.04
CA GLU A 45 -1.17 13.17 15.44
C GLU A 45 -0.19 12.16 14.85
N GLU A 46 0.13 11.08 15.58
CA GLU A 46 1.01 10.04 15.09
C GLU A 46 0.42 9.34 13.86
N GLN A 47 -0.87 9.05 13.88
CA GLN A 47 -1.55 8.43 12.73
C GLN A 47 -1.48 9.33 11.50
N LYS A 48 -1.70 10.63 11.68
CA LYS A 48 -1.59 11.58 10.58
C LYS A 48 -0.18 11.64 10.02
N ASN A 49 0.82 11.65 10.89
CA ASN A 49 2.22 11.67 10.46
C ASN A 49 2.60 10.42 9.69
N LEU A 50 2.13 9.25 10.14
CA LEU A 50 2.38 8.00 9.44
C LEU A 50 1.72 8.00 8.07
N ALA A 51 0.50 8.53 7.95
CA ALA A 51 -0.19 8.64 6.68
C ALA A 51 0.58 9.55 5.71
N ASP A 52 1.05 10.70 6.20
CA ASP A 52 1.83 11.62 5.37
C ASP A 52 3.13 10.99 4.89
N LEU A 53 3.83 10.28 5.79
CA LEU A 53 5.04 9.56 5.43
C LEU A 53 4.77 8.50 4.37
N HIS A 54 3.63 7.81 4.48
CA HIS A 54 3.27 6.77 3.51
C HIS A 54 3.04 7.35 2.11
N TYR A 55 2.44 8.53 2.00
CA TYR A 55 2.32 9.20 0.71
C TYR A 55 3.70 9.42 0.07
N ASN A 56 4.68 9.78 0.87
CA ASN A 56 6.04 10.03 0.38
C ASN A 56 6.78 8.74 0.01
N LYS A 57 6.26 7.57 0.39
CA LYS A 57 6.82 6.28 0.00
C LYS A 57 6.36 5.85 -1.39
N ILE A 58 5.34 6.49 -1.95
CA ILE A 58 4.82 6.13 -3.27
C ILE A 58 5.82 6.55 -4.34
N SER A 59 6.33 5.58 -5.09
CA SER A 59 7.35 5.81 -6.11
C SER A 59 6.79 5.51 -7.50
N ASP A 60 7.10 4.35 -8.08
CA ASP A 60 6.65 4.03 -9.44
C ASP A 60 5.20 3.60 -9.50
N ALA A 61 4.77 2.85 -8.51
CA ALA A 61 3.42 2.28 -8.48
C ALA A 61 2.99 1.98 -7.05
N ILE A 62 1.69 1.80 -6.87
CA ILE A 62 1.16 1.23 -5.63
C ILE A 62 0.48 -0.10 -5.95
N TYR A 63 0.45 -0.99 -4.97
CA TYR A 63 -0.23 -2.27 -5.06
C TYR A 63 -1.24 -2.33 -3.92
N VAL A 64 -2.53 -2.32 -4.29
CA VAL A 64 -3.62 -2.22 -3.33
C VAL A 64 -4.08 -3.61 -2.90
N ILE A 65 -4.12 -3.85 -1.59
CA ILE A 65 -4.59 -5.11 -1.04
C ILE A 65 -6.08 -4.94 -0.74
N ASN A 66 -6.91 -5.38 -1.67
CA ASN A 66 -8.36 -5.20 -1.62
C ASN A 66 -9.08 -6.53 -1.48
N VAL A 67 -8.81 -7.24 -0.38
CA VAL A 67 -9.43 -8.53 -0.09
C VAL A 67 -10.96 -8.39 -0.03
N ASN A 68 -11.66 -9.19 -0.83
CA ASN A 68 -13.13 -9.15 -0.97
C ASN A 68 -13.65 -7.77 -1.39
N GLY A 69 -12.82 -7.02 -2.11
CA GLY A 69 -13.17 -5.70 -2.58
C GLY A 69 -13.08 -4.59 -1.54
N TYR A 70 -12.67 -4.91 -0.33
CA TYR A 70 -12.59 -3.90 0.74
C TYR A 70 -11.41 -2.95 0.52
N ILE A 71 -11.71 -1.66 0.53
CA ILE A 71 -10.71 -0.60 0.49
C ILE A 71 -11.04 0.39 1.60
N GLY A 72 -10.13 0.52 2.57
CA GLY A 72 -10.33 1.42 3.69
C GLY A 72 -10.17 2.89 3.28
N ASN A 73 -10.55 3.77 4.20
CA ASN A 73 -10.55 5.21 3.96
C ASN A 73 -9.16 5.74 3.58
N GLN A 74 -8.14 5.35 4.34
CA GLN A 74 -6.78 5.82 4.09
C GLN A 74 -6.26 5.26 2.76
N THR A 75 -6.53 4.00 2.47
CA THR A 75 -6.11 3.37 1.21
C THR A 75 -6.78 4.05 0.02
N SER A 76 -8.05 4.41 0.16
CA SER A 76 -8.77 5.15 -0.89
C SER A 76 -8.09 6.49 -1.20
N LYS A 77 -7.63 7.20 -0.17
CA LYS A 77 -6.91 8.46 -0.34
C LYS A 77 -5.56 8.26 -1.03
N GLU A 78 -4.88 7.16 -0.72
CA GLU A 78 -3.60 6.83 -1.34
C GLU A 78 -3.78 6.50 -2.82
N ILE A 79 -4.87 5.82 -3.17
CA ILE A 79 -5.20 5.54 -4.57
C ILE A 79 -5.41 6.84 -5.34
N GLU A 80 -6.20 7.76 -4.78
CA GLU A 80 -6.44 9.06 -5.41
C GLU A 80 -5.15 9.85 -5.58
N TYR A 81 -4.30 9.83 -4.56
CA TYR A 81 -3.01 10.52 -4.60
C TYR A 81 -2.12 9.95 -5.70
N ALA A 82 -2.03 8.62 -5.79
CA ALA A 82 -1.23 7.97 -6.83
C ALA A 82 -1.73 8.32 -8.23
N LYS A 83 -3.05 8.29 -8.43
CA LYS A 83 -3.66 8.65 -9.71
C LYS A 83 -3.37 10.10 -10.07
N LYS A 84 -3.45 10.99 -9.10
CA LYS A 84 -3.18 12.41 -9.30
C LYS A 84 -1.73 12.64 -9.75
N LEU A 85 -0.81 11.83 -9.26
CA LEU A 85 0.60 11.92 -9.65
C LEU A 85 0.92 11.15 -10.92
N GLY A 86 -0.06 10.51 -11.55
CA GLY A 86 0.15 9.71 -12.75
C GLY A 86 0.86 8.39 -12.49
N LYS A 87 0.82 7.89 -11.26
CA LYS A 87 1.46 6.62 -10.91
C LYS A 87 0.55 5.44 -11.22
N GLU A 88 1.17 4.30 -11.50
CA GLU A 88 0.43 3.07 -11.76
C GLU A 88 -0.24 2.58 -10.47
N VAL A 89 -1.49 2.09 -10.59
CA VAL A 89 -2.22 1.51 -9.47
C VAL A 89 -2.56 0.07 -9.81
N MET A 90 -1.98 -0.85 -9.06
CA MET A 90 -2.22 -2.28 -9.21
C MET A 90 -3.10 -2.78 -8.06
N TYR A 91 -3.83 -3.85 -8.29
CA TYR A 91 -4.76 -4.38 -7.29
C TYR A 91 -4.56 -5.88 -7.11
N LEU A 92 -4.71 -6.37 -5.88
CA LEU A 92 -4.69 -7.80 -5.59
C LEU A 92 -5.85 -8.51 -6.28
N GLU A 93 -7.06 -7.92 -6.16
CA GLU A 93 -8.26 -8.46 -6.79
C GLU A 93 -8.78 -7.48 -7.84
N PRO A 94 -9.36 -8.00 -8.94
CA PRO A 94 -9.90 -7.11 -9.98
C PRO A 94 -10.96 -6.17 -9.41
N ILE A 95 -10.95 -4.94 -9.90
CA ILE A 95 -12.00 -3.97 -9.56
C ILE A 95 -13.20 -4.24 -10.45
N LYS A 96 -14.36 -4.26 -9.82
CA LYS A 96 -15.62 -4.45 -10.56
C LYS A 96 -16.29 -3.11 -10.82
#